data_dfb21f2d62f8df2f2d2242f050c855ab
#
_entry.id   dfb21f2d62f8df2f2d2242f050c855ab
#
_cell.length_a   1.000
_cell.length_b   1.000
_cell.length_c   1.000
_cell.angle_alpha   90.00
_cell.angle_beta   90.00
_cell.angle_gamma   90.00
#
_symmetry.space_group_name_H-M   'P 1'
#
loop_
_entity.id
_entity.type
_entity.pdbx_description
1 polymer ?
#
loop_
_entity_poly.entity_id
_entity_poly.type
_entity_poly.pdbx_seq_one_letter_code
_entity_poly.pdbx_strand_id
1 'polypeptide(L)'
;GYAEHSGRFLPLQDGLVEAGYDIAFYDHYAHGTSPGPRSQVDVGRLIKDHLDARRIVLAHARTSALFLFGHSMGGLITAASLLLNPSNVTGAVLTAPAFRPLPPLPAGVAHLLLPLARVFPAVTALKPRKADAPSILSRDPRVQEAFDADPLNYTGGVPLITGATMITQGDLVLKNAHRATTPMLILHGNADQLASLNGSKTFVQNALASHPDADIHLRIIDGAYHEVLNEPEGPGLIKDIAAWLDRH
;
A
#
# COMPACT_ATOMS: atom_id res chain seq x y z
N GLY A 1 0.84 4.99 2.35
CA GLY A 1 1.77 4.57 1.27
C GLY A 1 3.16 5.17 1.43
N TYR A 2 3.95 5.17 0.35
CA TYR A 2 5.25 5.84 0.33
C TYR A 2 5.07 7.36 0.28
N ALA A 3 5.94 8.09 1.00
CA ALA A 3 6.03 9.54 0.99
C ALA A 3 4.80 10.30 1.56
N GLU A 4 3.86 9.62 2.16
CA GLU A 4 2.63 10.19 2.71
C GLU A 4 2.42 9.80 4.18
N HIS A 5 1.33 10.24 4.78
CA HIS A 5 0.96 9.98 6.17
C HIS A 5 -0.51 9.56 6.31
N SER A 6 -0.88 9.05 7.48
CA SER A 6 -2.21 8.51 7.78
C SER A 6 -3.35 9.52 7.62
N GLY A 7 -3.11 10.80 7.85
CA GLY A 7 -4.10 11.86 7.72
C GLY A 7 -4.65 12.06 6.29
N ARG A 8 -4.00 11.51 5.26
CA ARG A 8 -4.50 11.56 3.88
C ARG A 8 -5.67 10.61 3.62
N PHE A 9 -5.98 9.72 4.57
CA PHE A 9 -7.06 8.73 4.47
C PHE A 9 -8.29 9.11 5.30
N LEU A 10 -8.43 10.39 5.73
CA LEU A 10 -9.57 10.85 6.51
C LEU A 10 -10.94 10.49 5.88
N PRO A 11 -11.19 10.65 4.57
CA PRO A 11 -12.49 10.27 4.00
C PRO A 11 -12.82 8.78 4.16
N LEU A 12 -11.81 7.89 4.08
CA LEU A 12 -12.01 6.46 4.35
C LEU A 12 -12.26 6.22 5.84
N GLN A 13 -11.48 6.87 6.71
CA GLN A 13 -11.61 6.74 8.17
C GLN A 13 -13.00 7.17 8.61
N ASP A 14 -13.47 8.33 8.18
CA ASP A 14 -14.78 8.87 8.51
C ASP A 14 -15.90 7.94 8.01
N GLY A 15 -15.83 7.48 6.76
CA GLY A 15 -16.81 6.58 6.19
C GLY A 15 -16.90 5.22 6.92
N LEU A 16 -15.77 4.70 7.40
CA LEU A 16 -15.76 3.45 8.18
C LEU A 16 -16.22 3.68 9.62
N VAL A 17 -15.91 4.81 10.23
CA VAL A 17 -16.45 5.18 11.57
C VAL A 17 -17.97 5.35 11.50
N GLU A 18 -18.50 6.00 10.47
CA GLU A 18 -19.94 6.11 10.22
C GLU A 18 -20.59 4.73 10.04
N ALA A 19 -19.88 3.77 9.44
CA ALA A 19 -20.34 2.39 9.31
C ALA A 19 -20.18 1.56 10.61
N GLY A 20 -19.66 2.14 11.71
CA GLY A 20 -19.58 1.51 13.02
C GLY A 20 -18.27 0.79 13.33
N TYR A 21 -17.24 0.96 12.50
CA TYR A 21 -15.93 0.37 12.73
C TYR A 21 -15.05 1.23 13.66
N ASP A 22 -14.31 0.58 14.53
CA ASP A 22 -13.17 1.21 15.22
C ASP A 22 -11.98 1.28 14.28
N ILE A 23 -11.31 2.42 14.23
CA ILE A 23 -10.19 2.64 13.33
C ILE A 23 -8.89 2.82 14.13
N ALA A 24 -7.86 2.08 13.74
CA ALA A 24 -6.50 2.29 14.18
C ALA A 24 -5.61 2.60 12.97
N PHE A 25 -4.86 3.68 13.04
CA PHE A 25 -3.90 4.06 12.01
C PHE A 25 -2.60 4.56 12.64
N TYR A 26 -1.53 4.51 11.87
CA TYR A 26 -0.22 5.02 12.30
C TYR A 26 0.60 5.46 11.09
N ASP A 27 1.52 6.37 11.32
CA ASP A 27 2.51 6.74 10.34
C ASP A 27 3.67 5.76 10.39
N HIS A 28 4.09 5.24 9.24
CA HIS A 28 5.26 4.39 9.14
C HIS A 28 6.52 5.12 9.64
N TYR A 29 7.53 4.37 10.10
CA TYR A 29 8.85 4.95 10.39
C TYR A 29 9.31 5.83 9.23
N ALA A 30 9.87 6.99 9.54
CA ALA A 30 10.33 8.01 8.58
C ALA A 30 9.23 8.62 7.67
N HIS A 31 7.96 8.49 8.05
CA HIS A 31 6.81 9.10 7.36
C HIS A 31 5.97 9.94 8.34
N GLY A 32 5.22 10.90 7.82
CA GLY A 32 4.31 11.73 8.61
C GLY A 32 4.97 12.31 9.87
N THR A 33 4.41 12.03 11.03
CA THR A 33 4.92 12.46 12.34
C THR A 33 5.87 11.45 12.99
N SER A 34 6.01 10.26 12.42
CA SER A 34 6.91 9.23 12.94
C SER A 34 8.38 9.60 12.77
N PRO A 35 9.25 9.18 13.71
CA PRO A 35 10.68 9.51 13.67
C PRO A 35 11.39 8.85 12.48
N GLY A 36 12.56 9.40 12.14
CA GLY A 36 13.45 8.84 11.12
C GLY A 36 13.75 9.82 9.97
N PRO A 37 14.71 9.49 9.11
CA PRO A 37 15.04 10.29 7.94
C PRO A 37 13.93 10.15 6.90
N ARG A 38 13.31 11.27 6.49
CA ARG A 38 12.12 11.31 5.62
C ARG A 38 12.20 10.35 4.45
N SER A 39 11.24 9.42 4.38
CA SER A 39 11.03 8.45 3.30
C SER A 39 12.20 7.51 3.02
N GLN A 40 13.24 7.52 3.86
CA GLN A 40 14.39 6.60 3.76
C GLN A 40 14.14 5.37 4.62
N VAL A 41 13.61 4.30 4.03
CA VAL A 41 13.14 3.12 4.75
C VAL A 41 13.59 1.81 4.10
N ASP A 42 13.83 0.80 4.91
CA ASP A 42 13.83 -0.60 4.48
C ASP A 42 12.40 -1.16 4.63
N VAL A 43 11.77 -1.51 3.51
CA VAL A 43 10.38 -2.01 3.49
C VAL A 43 10.24 -3.31 4.29
N GLY A 44 11.29 -4.13 4.36
CA GLY A 44 11.30 -5.33 5.20
C GLY A 44 11.17 -5.01 6.71
N ARG A 45 11.72 -3.86 7.17
CA ARG A 45 11.49 -3.35 8.53
C ARG A 45 10.03 -2.94 8.70
N LEU A 46 9.46 -2.19 7.77
CA LEU A 46 8.07 -1.74 7.87
C LEU A 46 7.07 -2.91 7.91
N ILE A 47 7.38 -4.03 7.26
CA ILE A 47 6.57 -5.26 7.36
C ILE A 47 6.59 -5.82 8.79
N LYS A 48 7.73 -5.80 9.48
CA LYS A 48 7.85 -6.21 10.88
C LYS A 48 7.09 -5.25 11.81
N ASP A 49 7.29 -3.94 11.61
CA ASP A 49 6.58 -2.90 12.36
C ASP A 49 5.05 -3.06 12.20
N HIS A 50 4.57 -3.44 11.01
CA HIS A 50 3.15 -3.70 10.76
C HIS A 50 2.64 -4.94 11.52
N LEU A 51 3.42 -6.02 11.58
CA LEU A 51 3.08 -7.21 12.39
C LEU A 51 2.98 -6.86 13.88
N ASP A 52 3.85 -5.97 14.38
CA ASP A 52 3.82 -5.49 15.75
C ASP A 52 2.61 -4.59 16.01
N ALA A 53 2.30 -3.67 15.08
CA ALA A 53 1.12 -2.82 15.15
C ALA A 53 -0.17 -3.65 15.20
N ARG A 54 -0.31 -4.71 14.39
CA ARG A 54 -1.45 -5.63 14.44
C ARG A 54 -1.64 -6.25 15.83
N ARG A 55 -0.56 -6.67 16.50
CA ARG A 55 -0.63 -7.23 17.87
C ARG A 55 -1.09 -6.18 18.88
N ILE A 56 -0.61 -4.94 18.75
CA ILE A 56 -1.02 -3.83 19.62
C ILE A 56 -2.51 -3.53 19.42
N VAL A 57 -2.96 -3.42 18.18
CA VAL A 57 -4.38 -3.16 17.87
C VAL A 57 -5.27 -4.25 18.44
N LEU A 58 -4.94 -5.52 18.21
CA LEU A 58 -5.72 -6.66 18.75
C LEU A 58 -5.78 -6.67 20.28
N ALA A 59 -4.72 -6.24 20.96
CA ALA A 59 -4.70 -6.16 22.41
C ALA A 59 -5.65 -5.09 22.98
N HIS A 60 -6.06 -4.11 22.17
CA HIS A 60 -6.95 -3.01 22.55
C HIS A 60 -8.31 -3.05 21.84
N ALA A 61 -8.49 -3.95 20.89
CA ALA A 61 -9.72 -4.08 20.13
C ALA A 61 -10.88 -4.57 21.01
N ARG A 62 -12.08 -4.07 20.73
CA ARG A 62 -13.33 -4.49 21.40
C ARG A 62 -13.87 -5.81 20.88
N THR A 63 -13.42 -6.22 19.71
CA THR A 63 -13.84 -7.47 19.02
C THR A 63 -12.61 -8.24 18.53
N SER A 64 -12.80 -9.49 18.16
CA SER A 64 -11.75 -10.32 17.53
C SER A 64 -11.63 -10.11 16.02
N ALA A 65 -12.58 -9.41 15.39
CA ALA A 65 -12.55 -9.12 13.96
C ALA A 65 -11.53 -8.00 13.69
N LEU A 66 -10.50 -8.32 12.93
CA LEU A 66 -9.49 -7.37 12.47
C LEU A 66 -9.46 -7.35 10.95
N PHE A 67 -9.74 -6.18 10.39
CA PHE A 67 -9.51 -5.91 8.98
C PHE A 67 -8.27 -5.05 8.79
N LEU A 68 -7.55 -5.27 7.70
CA LEU A 68 -6.37 -4.49 7.36
C LEU A 68 -6.65 -3.65 6.12
N PHE A 69 -6.17 -2.41 6.13
CA PHE A 69 -6.18 -1.55 4.95
C PHE A 69 -4.76 -1.16 4.58
N GLY A 70 -4.43 -1.20 3.29
CA GLY A 70 -3.12 -0.76 2.81
C GLY A 70 -3.18 -0.15 1.41
N HIS A 71 -2.58 1.05 1.26
CA HIS A 71 -2.43 1.73 -0.01
C HIS A 71 -0.98 1.67 -0.51
N SER A 72 -0.77 1.43 -1.79
CA SER A 72 0.54 1.50 -2.45
C SER A 72 1.63 0.67 -1.73
N MET A 73 2.70 1.29 -1.21
CA MET A 73 3.68 0.62 -0.36
C MET A 73 3.02 -0.02 0.89
N GLY A 74 2.01 0.63 1.47
CA GLY A 74 1.21 0.06 2.57
C GLY A 74 0.45 -1.20 2.14
N GLY A 75 -0.06 -1.25 0.92
CA GLY A 75 -0.68 -2.45 0.33
C GLY A 75 0.31 -3.60 0.17
N LEU A 76 1.53 -3.32 -0.27
CA LEU A 76 2.63 -4.29 -0.30
C LEU A 76 2.97 -4.81 1.11
N ILE A 77 3.10 -3.91 2.10
CA ILE A 77 3.39 -4.24 3.50
C ILE A 77 2.27 -5.12 4.08
N THR A 78 1.01 -4.76 3.85
CA THR A 78 -0.15 -5.52 4.33
C THR A 78 -0.17 -6.92 3.74
N ALA A 79 -0.05 -7.08 2.42
CA ALA A 79 0.01 -8.38 1.78
C ALA A 79 1.19 -9.23 2.28
N ALA A 80 2.39 -8.65 2.39
CA ALA A 80 3.56 -9.35 2.94
C ALA A 80 3.33 -9.81 4.38
N SER A 81 2.74 -8.98 5.23
CA SER A 81 2.44 -9.33 6.62
C SER A 81 1.42 -10.48 6.73
N LEU A 82 0.44 -10.55 5.83
CA LEU A 82 -0.54 -11.63 5.75
C LEU A 82 0.08 -12.95 5.28
N LEU A 83 0.98 -12.89 4.30
CA LEU A 83 1.73 -14.08 3.84
C LEU A 83 2.67 -14.63 4.92
N LEU A 84 3.19 -13.77 5.81
CA LEU A 84 4.02 -14.17 6.95
C LEU A 84 3.18 -14.71 8.12
N ASN A 85 2.07 -14.05 8.43
CA ASN A 85 1.16 -14.42 9.51
C ASN A 85 -0.28 -14.01 9.19
N PRO A 86 -1.13 -14.92 8.67
CA PRO A 86 -2.54 -14.65 8.40
C PRO A 86 -3.43 -14.66 9.66
N SER A 87 -2.91 -15.12 10.81
CA SER A 87 -3.72 -15.36 12.01
C SER A 87 -4.38 -14.09 12.54
N ASN A 88 -5.60 -14.23 13.03
CA ASN A 88 -6.39 -13.16 13.64
C ASN A 88 -6.66 -11.97 12.70
N VAL A 89 -6.72 -12.21 11.40
CA VAL A 89 -7.15 -11.22 10.40
C VAL A 89 -8.34 -11.78 9.65
N THR A 90 -9.45 -11.04 9.72
CA THR A 90 -10.72 -11.39 9.08
C THR A 90 -10.65 -11.15 7.57
N GLY A 91 -10.06 -10.04 7.15
CA GLY A 91 -9.90 -9.69 5.75
C GLY A 91 -8.98 -8.49 5.54
N ALA A 92 -8.68 -8.19 4.28
CA ALA A 92 -7.86 -7.03 3.93
C ALA A 92 -8.37 -6.31 2.68
N VAL A 93 -8.25 -4.98 2.70
CA VAL A 93 -8.50 -4.12 1.53
C VAL A 93 -7.19 -3.50 1.10
N LEU A 94 -6.81 -3.69 -0.16
CA LEU A 94 -5.60 -3.12 -0.73
C LEU A 94 -5.96 -2.17 -1.87
N THR A 95 -5.40 -0.96 -1.88
CA THR A 95 -5.56 -0.02 -2.99
C THR A 95 -4.22 0.21 -3.69
N ALA A 96 -4.18 -0.03 -5.01
CA ALA A 96 -3.00 0.14 -5.85
C ALA A 96 -1.70 -0.41 -5.24
N PRO A 97 -1.67 -1.66 -4.71
CA PRO A 97 -0.52 -2.18 -3.97
C PRO A 97 0.74 -2.19 -4.82
N ALA A 98 1.85 -1.72 -4.26
CA ALA A 98 3.14 -1.59 -4.94
C ALA A 98 3.87 -2.94 -5.12
N PHE A 99 3.17 -3.96 -5.64
CA PHE A 99 3.77 -5.27 -5.95
C PHE A 99 4.79 -5.19 -7.10
N ARG A 100 4.58 -4.27 -8.03
CA ARG A 100 5.52 -3.92 -9.11
C ARG A 100 5.54 -2.40 -9.27
N PRO A 101 6.42 -1.68 -8.53
CA PRO A 101 6.54 -0.22 -8.68
C PRO A 101 7.02 0.15 -10.10
N LEU A 102 6.64 1.34 -10.54
CA LEU A 102 7.04 1.92 -11.82
C LEU A 102 8.02 3.10 -11.59
N PRO A 103 8.97 3.33 -12.50
CA PRO A 103 9.28 2.52 -13.69
C PRO A 103 9.81 1.13 -13.30
N PRO A 104 9.57 0.11 -14.14
CA PRO A 104 9.92 -1.26 -13.79
C PRO A 104 11.46 -1.45 -13.75
N LEU A 105 11.95 -2.03 -12.66
CA LEU A 105 13.32 -2.50 -12.54
C LEU A 105 13.28 -4.01 -12.24
N PRO A 106 14.06 -4.85 -12.98
CA PRO A 106 14.13 -6.27 -12.69
C PRO A 106 14.52 -6.54 -11.23
N ALA A 107 13.79 -7.41 -10.54
CA ALA A 107 14.05 -7.73 -9.13
C ALA A 107 15.48 -8.23 -8.89
N GLY A 108 16.08 -8.98 -9.84
CA GLY A 108 17.47 -9.42 -9.77
C GLY A 108 18.45 -8.24 -9.69
N VAL A 109 18.21 -7.15 -10.42
CA VAL A 109 19.03 -5.93 -10.33
C VAL A 109 18.84 -5.25 -8.98
N ALA A 110 17.60 -5.16 -8.49
CA ALA A 110 17.32 -4.60 -7.16
C ALA A 110 18.00 -5.43 -6.06
N HIS A 111 17.97 -6.76 -6.14
CA HIS A 111 18.69 -7.64 -5.21
C HIS A 111 20.20 -7.41 -5.23
N LEU A 112 20.80 -7.22 -6.41
CA LEU A 112 22.22 -6.94 -6.55
C LEU A 112 22.60 -5.59 -5.93
N LEU A 113 21.70 -4.61 -5.97
CA LEU A 113 21.91 -3.27 -5.41
C LEU A 113 21.68 -3.20 -3.88
N LEU A 114 21.07 -4.20 -3.23
CA LEU A 114 20.76 -4.16 -1.81
C LEU A 114 21.97 -3.90 -0.89
N PRO A 115 23.16 -4.54 -1.08
CA PRO A 115 24.32 -4.23 -0.24
C PRO A 115 24.74 -2.77 -0.36
N LEU A 116 24.76 -2.24 -1.58
CA LEU A 116 25.07 -0.83 -1.84
C LEU A 116 24.01 0.11 -1.23
N ALA A 117 22.74 -0.23 -1.36
CA ALA A 117 21.65 0.52 -0.80
C ALA A 117 21.70 0.60 0.74
N ARG A 118 22.20 -0.44 1.41
CA ARG A 118 22.40 -0.45 2.87
C ARG A 118 23.57 0.42 3.32
N VAL A 119 24.63 0.52 2.50
CA VAL A 119 25.79 1.38 2.81
C VAL A 119 25.50 2.85 2.47
N PHE A 120 24.76 3.09 1.39
CA PHE A 120 24.41 4.42 0.90
C PHE A 120 22.88 4.62 0.79
N PRO A 121 22.14 4.53 1.91
CA PRO A 121 20.70 4.46 1.90
C PRO A 121 20.01 5.74 1.35
N ALA A 122 20.63 6.90 1.54
CA ALA A 122 20.10 8.20 1.14
C ALA A 122 20.36 8.57 -0.34
N VAL A 123 21.16 7.79 -1.08
CA VAL A 123 21.38 8.06 -2.50
C VAL A 123 20.04 8.03 -3.22
N THR A 124 19.78 9.04 -4.03
CA THR A 124 18.55 9.16 -4.81
C THR A 124 18.57 8.18 -5.98
N ALA A 125 17.69 7.19 -5.95
CA ALA A 125 17.52 6.22 -7.04
C ALA A 125 16.63 6.79 -8.17
N LEU A 126 15.59 7.53 -7.80
CA LEU A 126 14.71 8.22 -8.75
C LEU A 126 14.61 9.69 -8.36
N LYS A 127 14.72 10.56 -9.34
CA LYS A 127 14.57 12.01 -9.14
C LYS A 127 13.15 12.37 -8.68
N PRO A 128 12.99 13.46 -7.93
CA PRO A 128 11.66 13.94 -7.58
C PRO A 128 10.86 14.31 -8.84
N ARG A 129 9.53 14.23 -8.71
CA ARG A 129 8.62 14.74 -9.75
C ARG A 129 8.85 16.24 -9.92
N LYS A 130 8.73 16.75 -11.13
CA LYS A 130 8.77 18.18 -11.38
C LYS A 130 7.48 18.82 -10.85
N ALA A 131 7.60 20.01 -10.28
CA ALA A 131 6.46 20.72 -9.69
C ALA A 131 5.35 21.06 -10.72
N ASP A 132 5.72 21.26 -11.98
CA ASP A 132 4.81 21.59 -13.09
C ASP A 132 4.31 20.34 -13.86
N ALA A 133 4.68 19.13 -13.41
CA ALA A 133 4.24 17.91 -14.07
C ALA A 133 2.75 17.63 -13.79
N PRO A 134 2.02 17.00 -14.72
CA PRO A 134 0.63 16.61 -14.50
C PRO A 134 0.45 15.72 -13.27
N SER A 135 -0.74 15.74 -12.67
CA SER A 135 -1.09 14.80 -11.58
C SER A 135 -0.88 13.34 -12.01
N ILE A 136 -0.34 12.55 -11.11
CA ILE A 136 -0.19 11.10 -11.26
C ILE A 136 -0.91 10.33 -10.13
N LEU A 137 -1.44 11.07 -9.14
CA LEU A 137 -2.15 10.51 -8.00
C LEU A 137 -3.63 10.27 -8.29
N SER A 138 -4.29 11.26 -8.88
CA SER A 138 -5.71 11.23 -9.24
C SER A 138 -5.95 12.06 -10.51
N ARG A 139 -7.06 11.80 -11.21
CA ARG A 139 -7.58 12.64 -12.29
C ARG A 139 -8.00 14.02 -11.78
N ASP A 140 -8.32 14.15 -10.48
CA ASP A 140 -8.51 15.45 -9.83
C ASP A 140 -7.14 16.07 -9.48
N PRO A 141 -6.72 17.15 -10.16
CA PRO A 141 -5.41 17.75 -9.94
C PRO A 141 -5.23 18.31 -8.52
N ARG A 142 -6.34 18.68 -7.85
CA ARG A 142 -6.31 19.17 -6.46
C ARG A 142 -5.72 18.16 -5.49
N VAL A 143 -5.82 16.87 -5.79
CA VAL A 143 -5.22 15.81 -4.97
C VAL A 143 -3.70 15.88 -4.99
N GLN A 144 -3.11 16.14 -6.16
CA GLN A 144 -1.66 16.32 -6.29
C GLN A 144 -1.21 17.65 -5.65
N GLU A 145 -1.95 18.71 -5.85
CA GLU A 145 -1.67 20.02 -5.25
C GLU A 145 -1.69 19.94 -3.73
N ALA A 146 -2.68 19.26 -3.14
CA ALA A 146 -2.77 19.03 -1.71
C ALA A 146 -1.61 18.17 -1.19
N PHE A 147 -1.21 17.13 -1.97
CA PHE A 147 -0.03 16.32 -1.62
C PHE A 147 1.24 17.16 -1.58
N ASP A 148 1.46 17.97 -2.62
CA ASP A 148 2.69 18.76 -2.77
C ASP A 148 2.78 19.90 -1.73
N ALA A 149 1.63 20.40 -1.26
CA ALA A 149 1.54 21.48 -0.27
C ALA A 149 1.64 20.99 1.18
N ASP A 150 1.46 19.70 1.44
CA ASP A 150 1.45 19.16 2.79
C ASP A 150 2.89 18.91 3.31
N PRO A 151 3.32 19.58 4.39
CA PRO A 151 4.68 19.46 4.93
C PRO A 151 4.96 18.07 5.54
N LEU A 152 3.95 17.26 5.82
CA LEU A 152 4.10 15.91 6.32
C LEU A 152 4.38 14.90 5.20
N ASN A 153 4.13 15.28 3.95
CA ASN A 153 4.48 14.48 2.78
C ASN A 153 5.94 14.71 2.37
N TYR A 154 6.47 13.75 1.63
CA TYR A 154 7.81 13.84 1.09
C TYR A 154 7.76 14.00 -0.44
N THR A 155 8.24 15.12 -0.95
CA THR A 155 8.29 15.46 -2.38
C THR A 155 9.67 15.28 -3.00
N GLY A 156 10.63 14.76 -2.24
CA GLY A 156 11.99 14.49 -2.73
C GLY A 156 12.09 13.24 -3.61
N GLY A 157 13.31 12.94 -4.04
CA GLY A 157 13.57 11.74 -4.83
C GLY A 157 13.51 10.45 -4.01
N VAL A 158 13.25 9.33 -4.66
CA VAL A 158 13.17 8.02 -3.99
C VAL A 158 14.54 7.57 -3.50
N PRO A 159 14.77 7.37 -2.18
CA PRO A 159 16.04 6.85 -1.68
C PRO A 159 16.32 5.44 -2.19
N LEU A 160 17.59 5.13 -2.44
CA LEU A 160 18.02 3.84 -3.01
C LEU A 160 17.56 2.66 -2.14
N ILE A 161 17.67 2.77 -0.82
CA ILE A 161 17.23 1.71 0.10
C ILE A 161 15.73 1.45 -0.03
N THR A 162 14.93 2.50 -0.13
CA THR A 162 13.47 2.39 -0.24
C THR A 162 13.06 1.77 -1.58
N GLY A 163 13.62 2.27 -2.68
CA GLY A 163 13.33 1.71 -4.01
C GLY A 163 13.75 0.25 -4.14
N ALA A 164 14.99 -0.08 -3.75
CA ALA A 164 15.51 -1.44 -3.84
C ALA A 164 14.73 -2.42 -2.96
N THR A 165 14.42 -2.04 -1.71
CA THR A 165 13.67 -2.94 -0.81
C THR A 165 12.20 -3.05 -1.20
N MET A 166 11.57 -2.00 -1.74
CA MET A 166 10.21 -2.08 -2.26
C MET A 166 10.10 -3.08 -3.41
N ILE A 167 11.03 -3.03 -4.38
CA ILE A 167 11.05 -3.96 -5.52
C ILE A 167 11.31 -5.39 -5.06
N THR A 168 12.27 -5.60 -4.17
CA THR A 168 12.60 -6.95 -3.69
C THR A 168 11.49 -7.56 -2.83
N GLN A 169 10.82 -6.77 -1.98
CA GLN A 169 9.66 -7.24 -1.22
C GLN A 169 8.45 -7.50 -2.13
N GLY A 170 8.24 -6.67 -3.16
CA GLY A 170 7.20 -6.91 -4.16
C GLY A 170 7.40 -8.24 -4.90
N ASP A 171 8.62 -8.53 -5.31
CA ASP A 171 8.98 -9.81 -5.94
C ASP A 171 8.74 -11.00 -4.99
N LEU A 172 9.13 -10.86 -3.71
CA LEU A 172 8.88 -11.89 -2.70
C LEU A 172 7.37 -12.13 -2.47
N VAL A 173 6.58 -11.06 -2.40
CA VAL A 173 5.11 -11.17 -2.28
C VAL A 173 4.52 -11.90 -3.46
N LEU A 174 4.89 -11.54 -4.71
CA LEU A 174 4.38 -12.20 -5.90
C LEU A 174 4.77 -13.68 -5.99
N LYS A 175 6.01 -14.03 -5.60
CA LYS A 175 6.47 -15.42 -5.55
C LYS A 175 5.74 -16.25 -4.51
N ASN A 176 5.32 -15.65 -3.41
CA ASN A 176 4.63 -16.31 -2.32
C ASN A 176 3.10 -16.13 -2.35
N ALA A 177 2.54 -15.46 -3.36
CA ALA A 177 1.10 -15.20 -3.47
C ALA A 177 0.26 -16.50 -3.46
N HIS A 178 0.83 -17.62 -3.90
CA HIS A 178 0.21 -18.95 -3.81
C HIS A 178 -0.15 -19.39 -2.38
N ARG A 179 0.31 -18.67 -1.34
CA ARG A 179 0.00 -18.93 0.07
C ARG A 179 -1.12 -18.04 0.60
N ALA A 180 -1.63 -17.11 -0.20
CA ALA A 180 -2.67 -16.18 0.24
C ALA A 180 -4.02 -16.89 0.33
N THR A 181 -4.62 -16.88 1.53
CA THR A 181 -5.93 -17.47 1.81
C THR A 181 -6.87 -16.52 2.55
N THR A 182 -6.35 -15.43 3.14
CA THR A 182 -7.16 -14.41 3.81
C THR A 182 -8.05 -13.70 2.79
N PRO A 183 -9.35 -13.48 3.06
CA PRO A 183 -10.23 -12.69 2.22
C PRO A 183 -9.62 -11.34 1.86
N MET A 184 -9.64 -10.98 0.58
CA MET A 184 -8.97 -9.77 0.10
C MET A 184 -9.76 -9.05 -0.99
N LEU A 185 -9.99 -7.76 -0.81
CA LEU A 185 -10.48 -6.87 -1.86
C LEU A 185 -9.31 -5.98 -2.34
N ILE A 186 -8.94 -6.11 -3.59
CA ILE A 186 -7.89 -5.28 -4.21
C ILE A 186 -8.56 -4.32 -5.20
N LEU A 187 -8.35 -3.02 -5.01
CA LEU A 187 -8.82 -1.96 -5.92
C LEU A 187 -7.61 -1.37 -6.64
N HIS A 188 -7.65 -1.27 -7.97
CA HIS A 188 -6.51 -0.75 -8.75
C HIS A 188 -6.98 0.03 -9.98
N GLY A 189 -6.46 1.23 -10.18
CA GLY A 189 -6.71 2.03 -11.37
C GLY A 189 -5.97 1.48 -12.60
N ASN A 190 -6.61 1.41 -13.76
CA ASN A 190 -5.94 0.91 -14.97
C ASN A 190 -5.04 1.97 -15.66
N ALA A 191 -5.11 3.22 -15.22
CA ALA A 191 -4.23 4.30 -15.66
C ALA A 191 -3.17 4.69 -14.61
N ASP A 192 -2.94 3.84 -13.59
CA ASP A 192 -1.93 4.03 -12.57
C ASP A 192 -0.51 4.05 -13.17
N GLN A 193 0.25 5.12 -12.87
CA GLN A 193 1.61 5.35 -13.36
C GLN A 193 2.68 5.09 -12.28
N LEU A 194 2.29 4.73 -11.06
CA LEU A 194 3.20 4.49 -9.93
C LEU A 194 3.32 3.01 -9.55
N ALA A 195 2.22 2.27 -9.64
CA ALA A 195 2.17 0.84 -9.39
C ALA A 195 1.53 0.11 -10.57
N SER A 196 2.21 -0.89 -11.10
CA SER A 196 1.70 -1.64 -12.25
C SER A 196 0.50 -2.50 -11.87
N LEU A 197 -0.64 -2.30 -12.53
CA LEU A 197 -1.83 -3.15 -12.42
C LEU A 197 -1.50 -4.65 -12.64
N ASN A 198 -0.51 -4.96 -13.48
CA ASN A 198 -0.06 -6.33 -13.68
C ASN A 198 0.49 -6.98 -12.40
N GLY A 199 0.99 -6.20 -11.44
CA GLY A 199 1.36 -6.71 -10.13
C GLY A 199 0.16 -7.30 -9.39
N SER A 200 -0.95 -6.55 -9.30
CA SER A 200 -2.20 -7.01 -8.69
C SER A 200 -2.81 -8.20 -9.43
N LYS A 201 -2.84 -8.17 -10.76
CA LYS A 201 -3.31 -9.30 -11.58
C LYS A 201 -2.49 -10.57 -11.29
N THR A 202 -1.16 -10.47 -11.28
CA THR A 202 -0.26 -11.60 -11.00
C THR A 202 -0.48 -12.15 -9.58
N PHE A 203 -0.64 -11.27 -8.58
CA PHE A 203 -0.90 -11.68 -7.21
C PHE A 203 -2.18 -12.51 -7.11
N VAL A 204 -3.31 -12.00 -7.62
CA VAL A 204 -4.60 -12.70 -7.59
C VAL A 204 -4.55 -14.00 -8.39
N GLN A 205 -3.96 -13.99 -9.59
CA GLN A 205 -3.80 -15.17 -10.41
C GLN A 205 -3.02 -16.27 -9.68
N ASN A 206 -1.89 -15.94 -9.04
CA ASN A 206 -1.07 -16.91 -8.32
C ASN A 206 -1.77 -17.43 -7.05
N ALA A 207 -2.52 -16.59 -6.34
CA ALA A 207 -3.30 -16.98 -5.18
C ALA A 207 -4.40 -18.00 -5.58
N LEU A 208 -5.24 -17.65 -6.57
CA LEU A 208 -6.35 -18.47 -7.01
C LEU A 208 -5.91 -19.74 -7.75
N ALA A 209 -4.73 -19.75 -8.36
CA ALA A 209 -4.16 -20.99 -8.95
C ALA A 209 -3.90 -22.06 -7.89
N SER A 210 -3.59 -21.68 -6.66
CA SER A 210 -3.32 -22.61 -5.54
C SER A 210 -4.53 -22.78 -4.61
N HIS A 211 -5.38 -21.77 -4.51
CA HIS A 211 -6.58 -21.74 -3.68
C HIS A 211 -7.77 -21.20 -4.50
N PRO A 212 -8.38 -22.02 -5.40
CA PRO A 212 -9.43 -21.54 -6.32
C PRO A 212 -10.66 -20.94 -5.60
N ASP A 213 -10.95 -21.43 -4.37
CA ASP A 213 -12.09 -20.99 -3.58
C ASP A 213 -11.74 -19.84 -2.59
N ALA A 214 -10.51 -19.30 -2.64
CA ALA A 214 -10.14 -18.17 -1.79
C ALA A 214 -10.91 -16.91 -2.20
N ASP A 215 -11.47 -16.21 -1.22
CA ASP A 215 -12.19 -14.96 -1.44
C ASP A 215 -11.22 -13.80 -1.67
N ILE A 216 -10.56 -13.81 -2.83
CA ILE A 216 -9.58 -12.79 -3.23
C ILE A 216 -10.00 -12.17 -4.55
N HIS A 217 -10.40 -10.91 -4.51
CA HIS A 217 -10.95 -10.20 -5.67
C HIS A 217 -10.11 -9.00 -6.07
N LEU A 218 -9.94 -8.84 -7.38
CA LEU A 218 -9.39 -7.63 -7.99
C LEU A 218 -10.49 -6.87 -8.71
N ARG A 219 -10.79 -5.65 -8.25
CA ARG A 219 -11.64 -4.70 -8.95
C ARG A 219 -10.76 -3.65 -9.64
N ILE A 220 -10.88 -3.56 -10.95
CA ILE A 220 -10.19 -2.57 -11.76
C ILE A 220 -11.10 -1.36 -11.91
N ILE A 221 -10.56 -0.17 -11.59
CA ILE A 221 -11.27 1.10 -11.72
C ILE A 221 -10.82 1.76 -13.03
N ASP A 222 -11.75 1.89 -13.96
CA ASP A 222 -11.46 2.38 -15.31
C ASP A 222 -11.05 3.86 -15.31
N GLY A 223 -9.97 4.17 -16.01
CA GLY A 223 -9.38 5.50 -16.10
C GLY A 223 -8.74 6.01 -14.80
N ALA A 224 -8.91 5.34 -13.66
CA ALA A 224 -8.38 5.81 -12.40
C ALA A 224 -6.85 5.72 -12.34
N TYR A 225 -6.25 6.71 -11.66
CA TYR A 225 -4.83 6.78 -11.37
C TYR A 225 -4.49 6.01 -10.09
N HIS A 226 -3.42 6.41 -9.41
CA HIS A 226 -2.87 5.67 -8.27
C HIS A 226 -3.76 5.68 -7.02
N GLU A 227 -4.32 6.84 -6.67
CA GLU A 227 -5.12 7.03 -5.45
C GLU A 227 -6.61 6.85 -5.73
N VAL A 228 -7.04 5.62 -5.97
CA VAL A 228 -8.42 5.28 -6.37
C VAL A 228 -9.51 5.84 -5.42
N LEU A 229 -9.20 6.02 -4.13
CA LEU A 229 -10.14 6.60 -3.16
C LEU A 229 -10.22 8.13 -3.24
N ASN A 230 -9.27 8.78 -3.90
CA ASN A 230 -9.24 10.21 -4.17
C ASN A 230 -9.67 10.53 -5.61
N GLU A 231 -10.11 9.55 -6.36
CA GLU A 231 -10.75 9.73 -7.64
C GLU A 231 -12.22 10.20 -7.48
N PRO A 232 -12.87 10.72 -8.51
CA PRO A 232 -14.29 11.10 -8.45
C PRO A 232 -15.21 9.97 -7.95
N GLU A 233 -14.86 8.73 -8.22
CA GLU A 233 -15.56 7.53 -7.75
C GLU A 233 -15.27 7.15 -6.28
N GLY A 234 -14.30 7.78 -5.65
CA GLY A 234 -13.80 7.48 -4.31
C GLY A 234 -14.88 7.34 -3.24
N PRO A 235 -15.84 8.28 -3.12
CA PRO A 235 -16.92 8.15 -2.12
C PRO A 235 -17.78 6.90 -2.32
N GLY A 236 -18.01 6.47 -3.56
CA GLY A 236 -18.69 5.21 -3.88
C GLY A 236 -17.85 4.00 -3.48
N LEU A 237 -16.56 4.03 -3.77
CA LEU A 237 -15.64 2.94 -3.41
C LEU A 237 -15.51 2.77 -1.89
N ILE A 238 -15.55 3.85 -1.11
CA ILE A 238 -15.54 3.78 0.36
C ILE A 238 -16.79 3.06 0.88
N LYS A 239 -17.96 3.35 0.33
CA LYS A 239 -19.21 2.62 0.67
C LYS A 239 -19.13 1.14 0.29
N ASP A 240 -18.56 0.84 -0.89
CA ASP A 240 -18.37 -0.54 -1.33
C ASP A 240 -17.39 -1.30 -0.42
N ILE A 241 -16.34 -0.63 0.08
CA ILE A 241 -15.42 -1.18 1.07
C ILE A 241 -16.18 -1.50 2.37
N ALA A 242 -16.95 -0.57 2.93
CA ALA A 242 -17.74 -0.82 4.14
C ALA A 242 -18.68 -2.01 3.95
N ALA A 243 -19.43 -2.04 2.84
CA ALA A 243 -20.30 -3.17 2.51
C ALA A 243 -19.55 -4.50 2.30
N TRP A 244 -18.29 -4.48 1.85
CA TRP A 244 -17.45 -5.67 1.78
C TRP A 244 -17.03 -6.14 3.17
N LEU A 245 -16.61 -5.23 4.06
CA LEU A 245 -16.27 -5.55 5.45
C LEU A 245 -17.45 -6.17 6.20
N ASP A 246 -18.68 -5.65 6.01
CA ASP A 246 -19.89 -6.14 6.67
C ASP A 246 -20.26 -7.59 6.28
N ARG A 247 -19.73 -8.10 5.16
CA ARG A 247 -20.01 -9.47 4.70
C ARG A 247 -19.00 -10.51 5.21
N HIS A 248 -17.94 -10.07 5.81
CA HIS A 248 -16.85 -10.90 6.33
C HIS A 248 -16.73 -10.76 7.85
#